data_f86577a138e60402271ce1836bcd9670
#
_entry.id   f86577a138e60402271ce1836bcd9670
#
_cell.length_a   1.000
_cell.length_b   1.000
_cell.length_c   1.000
_cell.angle_alpha   90.00
_cell.angle_beta   90.00
_cell.angle_gamma   90.00
#
_symmetry.space_group_name_H-M   'P 1'
#
loop_
_entity.id
_entity.type
_entity.pdbx_description
1 polymer ?
#
loop_
_entity_poly.entity_id
_entity_poly.type
_entity_poly.pdbx_seq_one_letter_code
_entity_poly.pdbx_strand_id
1 'polypeptide(L)'
;MECSIENCPNPTRTGSSPYCDKHYTRWKRHGDPAVALKDHTPPEIRWKTSYAVDESTQCWNWIGTVSRGYGRISCGKNNSRPAHVFVYEQTFGSVPDGLELDHKCRNTLCVNPSHLEPVTHAVNVRRGNAGIHNAN
;
A
#
# COMPACT_ATOMS: atom_id res chain seq x y z
N MET A 1 0.41 -36.63 -14.71
CA MET A 1 -0.48 -35.68 -15.39
C MET A 1 -0.14 -34.27 -14.96
N GLU A 2 -0.27 -33.33 -15.87
CA GLU A 2 0.05 -31.97 -15.63
C GLU A 2 -1.19 -31.18 -15.18
N CYS A 3 -0.98 -30.10 -14.41
CA CYS A 3 -2.03 -29.21 -13.99
C CYS A 3 -2.78 -28.65 -15.21
N SER A 4 -4.10 -28.54 -15.12
CA SER A 4 -4.93 -28.05 -16.21
C SER A 4 -4.77 -26.55 -16.49
N ILE A 5 -4.10 -25.82 -15.62
CA ILE A 5 -3.90 -24.38 -15.80
C ILE A 5 -2.81 -24.16 -16.85
N GLU A 6 -3.11 -23.30 -17.82
CA GLU A 6 -2.19 -22.97 -18.90
C GLU A 6 -0.88 -22.44 -18.35
N ASN A 7 0.22 -22.90 -18.93
CA ASN A 7 1.56 -22.51 -18.55
C ASN A 7 1.98 -22.90 -17.13
N CYS A 8 1.28 -23.87 -16.54
CA CYS A 8 1.67 -24.39 -15.24
C CYS A 8 2.43 -25.72 -15.42
N PRO A 9 3.72 -25.76 -15.08
CA PRO A 9 4.51 -26.98 -15.26
C PRO A 9 4.38 -27.98 -14.11
N ASN A 10 3.65 -27.65 -13.06
CA ASN A 10 3.56 -28.46 -11.88
C ASN A 10 2.69 -29.72 -12.13
N PRO A 11 3.06 -30.86 -11.54
CA PRO A 11 2.21 -32.04 -11.66
C PRO A 11 0.92 -31.88 -10.85
N THR A 12 -0.11 -32.58 -11.25
CA THR A 12 -1.34 -32.63 -10.47
C THR A 12 -1.09 -33.31 -9.13
N ARG A 13 -1.87 -32.88 -8.14
CA ARG A 13 -1.83 -33.56 -6.85
C ARG A 13 -2.42 -34.95 -6.99
N THR A 14 -2.10 -35.81 -6.04
CA THR A 14 -2.62 -37.17 -6.03
C THR A 14 -4.15 -37.14 -5.84
N GLY A 15 -4.80 -38.05 -6.53
CA GLY A 15 -6.26 -38.13 -6.50
C GLY A 15 -6.88 -37.69 -7.82
N SER A 16 -8.12 -37.27 -7.77
CA SER A 16 -8.89 -36.97 -8.97
C SER A 16 -8.85 -35.51 -9.40
N SER A 17 -8.02 -34.71 -8.78
CA SER A 17 -7.99 -33.26 -9.09
C SER A 17 -7.17 -33.02 -10.37
N PRO A 18 -7.68 -32.15 -11.28
CA PRO A 18 -6.91 -31.74 -12.46
C PRO A 18 -5.89 -30.66 -12.15
N TYR A 19 -5.75 -30.25 -10.88
CA TYR A 19 -4.90 -29.14 -10.49
C TYR A 19 -3.76 -29.58 -9.60
N CYS A 20 -2.64 -28.84 -9.66
CA CYS A 20 -1.57 -28.99 -8.69
C CYS A 20 -2.02 -28.46 -7.33
N ASP A 21 -1.24 -28.69 -6.28
CA ASP A 21 -1.61 -28.25 -4.93
C ASP A 21 -1.90 -26.75 -4.85
N LYS A 22 -1.10 -25.95 -5.53
CA LYS A 22 -1.27 -24.48 -5.56
C LYS A 22 -2.62 -24.09 -6.15
N HIS A 23 -2.93 -24.60 -7.34
CA HIS A 23 -4.18 -24.24 -8.03
C HIS A 23 -5.39 -24.91 -7.41
N TYR A 24 -5.21 -26.09 -6.83
CA TYR A 24 -6.29 -26.73 -6.09
C TYR A 24 -6.71 -25.89 -4.89
N THR A 25 -5.75 -25.37 -4.13
CA THR A 25 -6.02 -24.51 -2.98
C THR A 25 -6.77 -23.24 -3.40
N ARG A 26 -6.35 -22.63 -4.50
CA ARG A 26 -7.02 -21.44 -5.05
C ARG A 26 -8.46 -21.76 -5.45
N TRP A 27 -8.64 -22.88 -6.11
CA TRP A 27 -9.98 -23.31 -6.53
C TRP A 27 -10.90 -23.53 -5.32
N LYS A 28 -10.38 -24.18 -4.28
CA LYS A 28 -11.16 -24.45 -3.07
C LYS A 28 -11.58 -23.18 -2.35
N ARG A 29 -10.71 -22.18 -2.33
CA ARG A 29 -10.97 -20.93 -1.61
C ARG A 29 -11.78 -19.92 -2.41
N HIS A 30 -11.59 -19.87 -3.70
CA HIS A 30 -12.13 -18.79 -4.53
C HIS A 30 -13.02 -19.25 -5.66
N GLY A 31 -13.12 -20.55 -5.87
CA GLY A 31 -13.91 -21.12 -6.96
C GLY A 31 -13.25 -21.00 -8.32
N ASP A 32 -12.05 -20.44 -8.39
CA ASP A 32 -11.30 -20.25 -9.63
C ASP A 32 -9.83 -20.62 -9.38
N PRO A 33 -9.31 -21.66 -10.04
CA PRO A 33 -7.93 -22.09 -9.82
C PRO A 33 -6.90 -21.12 -10.40
N ALA A 34 -7.30 -20.27 -11.34
CA ALA A 34 -6.40 -19.35 -12.00
C ALA A 34 -6.36 -17.97 -11.32
N VAL A 35 -7.17 -17.74 -10.27
CA VAL A 35 -7.20 -16.45 -9.62
C VAL A 35 -5.87 -16.13 -8.95
N ALA A 36 -5.41 -14.91 -9.09
CA ALA A 36 -4.23 -14.44 -8.38
C ALA A 36 -4.64 -14.07 -6.95
N LEU A 37 -4.00 -14.69 -5.97
CA LEU A 37 -4.31 -14.45 -4.57
C LEU A 37 -3.78 -13.11 -4.09
N LYS A 38 -2.76 -12.61 -4.76
CA LYS A 38 -2.14 -11.32 -4.41
C LYS A 38 -1.84 -10.58 -5.69
N ASP A 39 -2.05 -9.28 -5.62
CA ASP A 39 -1.61 -8.41 -6.68
C ASP A 39 -0.09 -8.32 -6.59
N HIS A 40 0.59 -8.75 -7.64
CA HIS A 40 2.04 -8.70 -7.71
C HIS A 40 2.56 -7.42 -8.35
N THR A 41 1.67 -6.44 -8.55
CA THR A 41 2.08 -5.15 -9.06
C THR A 41 3.07 -4.52 -8.06
N PRO A 42 4.25 -4.06 -8.53
CA PRO A 42 5.22 -3.45 -7.62
C PRO A 42 4.63 -2.22 -6.93
N PRO A 43 5.07 -1.93 -5.70
CA PRO A 43 4.55 -0.76 -4.98
C PRO A 43 4.77 0.55 -5.72
N GLU A 44 5.83 0.66 -6.54
CA GLU A 44 6.12 1.84 -7.34
C GLU A 44 5.04 2.15 -8.37
N ILE A 45 4.25 1.16 -8.72
CA ILE A 45 3.14 1.32 -9.67
C ILE A 45 1.82 1.27 -8.92
N ARG A 46 1.70 0.38 -7.95
CA ARG A 46 0.45 0.12 -7.24
C ARG A 46 -0.08 1.34 -6.49
N TRP A 47 0.81 2.19 -5.95
CA TRP A 47 0.37 3.37 -5.20
C TRP A 47 -0.46 4.33 -6.08
N LYS A 48 -0.22 4.33 -7.37
CA LYS A 48 -0.89 5.25 -8.30
C LYS A 48 -2.39 5.01 -8.42
N THR A 49 -2.85 3.83 -8.02
CA THR A 49 -4.28 3.48 -8.03
C THR A 49 -4.83 3.25 -6.64
N SER A 50 -4.06 3.59 -5.60
CA SER A 50 -4.44 3.32 -4.22
C SER A 50 -4.89 4.56 -3.45
N TYR A 51 -5.25 5.62 -4.15
CA TYR A 51 -5.80 6.82 -3.52
C TYR A 51 -6.94 7.38 -4.37
N ALA A 52 -7.79 8.18 -3.73
CA ALA A 52 -8.88 8.91 -4.38
C ALA A 52 -8.68 10.39 -4.12
N VAL A 53 -8.86 11.23 -5.15
CA VAL A 53 -8.68 12.67 -5.03
C VAL A 53 -9.96 13.31 -4.52
N ASP A 54 -9.84 14.12 -3.48
CA ASP A 54 -10.92 14.98 -3.00
C ASP A 54 -10.78 16.32 -3.73
N GLU A 55 -11.70 16.61 -4.64
CA GLU A 55 -11.60 17.80 -5.48
C GLU A 55 -11.69 19.10 -4.70
N SER A 56 -12.36 19.09 -3.55
CA SER A 56 -12.52 20.30 -2.75
C SER A 56 -11.26 20.68 -1.99
N THR A 57 -10.47 19.69 -1.56
CA THR A 57 -9.26 19.92 -0.77
C THR A 57 -7.99 19.61 -1.54
N GLN A 58 -8.13 18.92 -2.66
CA GLN A 58 -7.01 18.37 -3.44
C GLN A 58 -6.23 17.32 -2.67
N CYS A 59 -6.77 16.80 -1.59
CA CYS A 59 -6.16 15.68 -0.87
C CYS A 59 -6.28 14.40 -1.68
N TRP A 60 -5.20 13.61 -1.67
CA TRP A 60 -5.18 12.28 -2.24
C TRP A 60 -5.37 11.28 -1.11
N ASN A 61 -6.63 10.94 -0.85
CA ASN A 61 -6.99 10.10 0.29
C ASN A 61 -6.63 8.64 0.01
N TRP A 62 -5.79 8.07 0.85
CA TRP A 62 -5.35 6.69 0.69
C TRP A 62 -6.52 5.74 0.89
N ILE A 63 -6.72 4.82 -0.06
CA ILE A 63 -7.81 3.85 0.01
C ILE A 63 -7.30 2.41 0.20
N GLY A 64 -5.99 2.24 0.39
CA GLY A 64 -5.40 0.94 0.71
C GLY A 64 -5.41 0.68 2.20
N THR A 65 -4.46 -0.12 2.64
CA THR A 65 -4.34 -0.48 4.06
C THR A 65 -4.08 0.76 4.92
N VAL A 66 -4.77 0.85 6.06
CA VAL A 66 -4.60 1.94 7.02
C VAL A 66 -4.26 1.34 8.37
N SER A 67 -3.30 1.94 9.06
CA SER A 67 -2.91 1.56 10.41
C SER A 67 -2.65 2.81 11.23
N ARG A 68 -3.29 2.89 12.38
CA ARG A 68 -3.12 4.02 13.31
C ARG A 68 -3.41 5.38 12.68
N GLY A 69 -4.37 5.43 11.77
CA GLY A 69 -4.78 6.67 11.10
C GLY A 69 -3.94 7.08 9.91
N TYR A 70 -2.94 6.28 9.55
CA TYR A 70 -2.07 6.55 8.41
C TYR A 70 -2.16 5.44 7.40
N GLY A 71 -2.06 5.79 6.12
CA GLY A 71 -1.99 4.82 5.06
C GLY A 71 -0.67 4.04 5.11
N ARG A 72 -0.72 2.77 4.74
CA ARG A 72 0.46 1.91 4.67
C ARG A 72 0.52 1.24 3.32
N ILE A 73 1.72 1.07 2.79
CA ILE A 73 1.92 0.34 1.55
C ILE A 73 2.90 -0.81 1.81
N SER A 74 2.55 -1.98 1.32
CA SER A 74 3.41 -3.15 1.45
C SER A 74 4.51 -3.10 0.38
N CYS A 75 5.75 -3.20 0.83
CA CYS A 75 6.92 -3.18 -0.06
C CYS A 75 7.62 -4.53 -0.09
N GLY A 76 6.94 -5.59 0.34
CA GLY A 76 7.48 -6.92 0.37
C GLY A 76 7.02 -7.68 1.59
N LYS A 77 7.49 -8.90 1.74
CA LYS A 77 7.12 -9.72 2.88
C LYS A 77 7.61 -9.07 4.17
N ASN A 78 6.68 -8.86 5.10
CA ASN A 78 6.97 -8.26 6.40
C ASN A 78 7.59 -6.86 6.30
N ASN A 79 7.42 -6.20 5.16
CA ASN A 79 7.95 -4.86 4.95
C ASN A 79 6.84 -3.94 4.49
N SER A 80 6.42 -3.02 5.34
CA SER A 80 5.45 -2.01 4.95
C SER A 80 5.98 -0.64 5.35
N ARG A 81 5.60 0.37 4.58
CA ARG A 81 6.06 1.74 4.79
C ARG A 81 4.86 2.67 4.88
N PRO A 82 4.99 3.81 5.55
CA PRO A 82 3.94 4.82 5.48
C PRO A 82 3.69 5.23 4.03
N ALA A 83 2.42 5.20 3.60
CA ALA A 83 2.09 5.48 2.21
C ALA A 83 2.48 6.90 1.81
N HIS A 84 2.26 7.89 2.67
CA HIS A 84 2.60 9.27 2.35
C HIS A 84 4.11 9.46 2.15
N VAL A 85 4.94 8.79 2.95
CA VAL A 85 6.39 8.85 2.77
C VAL A 85 6.78 8.21 1.45
N PHE A 86 6.21 7.04 1.16
CA PHE A 86 6.51 6.33 -0.08
C PHE A 86 6.17 7.17 -1.31
N VAL A 87 4.97 7.75 -1.35
CA VAL A 87 4.54 8.57 -2.49
C VAL A 87 5.42 9.81 -2.63
N TYR A 88 5.76 10.46 -1.51
CA TYR A 88 6.66 11.62 -1.54
C TYR A 88 8.01 11.24 -2.15
N GLU A 89 8.58 10.12 -1.73
CA GLU A 89 9.87 9.66 -2.26
C GLU A 89 9.81 9.33 -3.75
N GLN A 90 8.70 8.80 -4.20
CA GLN A 90 8.52 8.50 -5.62
C GLN A 90 8.42 9.76 -6.48
N THR A 91 8.00 10.87 -5.88
CA THR A 91 7.79 12.12 -6.59
C THR A 91 9.00 13.06 -6.49
N PHE A 92 9.55 13.21 -5.31
CA PHE A 92 10.61 14.20 -5.03
C PHE A 92 11.93 13.58 -4.57
N GLY A 93 11.97 12.28 -4.34
CA GLY A 93 13.15 11.62 -3.81
C GLY A 93 13.12 11.48 -2.30
N SER A 94 14.19 10.97 -1.74
CA SER A 94 14.26 10.65 -0.31
C SER A 94 14.03 11.87 0.58
N VAL A 95 13.34 11.63 1.70
CA VAL A 95 13.23 12.64 2.74
C VAL A 95 14.62 12.85 3.35
N PRO A 96 15.09 14.10 3.51
CA PRO A 96 16.40 14.33 4.10
C PRO A 96 16.53 13.73 5.50
N ASP A 97 17.74 13.27 5.84
CA ASP A 97 18.02 12.70 7.15
C ASP A 97 17.68 13.69 8.26
N GLY A 98 17.08 13.17 9.32
CA GLY A 98 16.72 14.00 10.46
C GLY A 98 15.41 14.75 10.31
N LEU A 99 14.79 14.65 9.14
CA LEU A 99 13.48 15.28 8.89
C LEU A 99 12.40 14.22 8.79
N GLU A 100 11.18 14.62 9.09
CA GLU A 100 10.01 13.78 8.90
C GLU A 100 8.98 14.56 8.12
N LEU A 101 8.02 13.85 7.50
CA LEU A 101 7.00 14.52 6.69
C LEU A 101 5.82 14.92 7.56
N ASP A 102 5.41 16.16 7.42
CA ASP A 102 4.23 16.72 8.07
C ASP A 102 3.13 16.91 7.03
N HIS A 103 1.89 16.57 7.41
CA HIS A 103 0.73 16.81 6.56
C HIS A 103 0.26 18.25 6.74
N LYS A 104 0.59 19.13 5.79
CA LYS A 104 0.16 20.53 5.85
C LYS A 104 -1.35 20.65 5.84
N CYS A 105 -2.03 19.72 5.19
CA CYS A 105 -3.50 19.68 5.13
C CYS A 105 -4.15 19.09 6.38
N ARG A 106 -3.36 18.56 7.31
CA ARG A 106 -3.83 17.89 8.54
C ARG A 106 -4.64 16.62 8.30
N ASN A 107 -4.68 16.14 7.08
CA ASN A 107 -5.35 14.89 6.73
C ASN A 107 -4.30 13.77 6.68
N THR A 108 -4.28 12.91 7.69
CA THR A 108 -3.25 11.88 7.81
C THR A 108 -3.37 10.78 6.77
N LEU A 109 -4.49 10.69 6.07
CA LEU A 109 -4.65 9.74 4.95
C LEU A 109 -4.22 10.34 3.61
N CYS A 110 -3.93 11.64 3.56
CA CYS A 110 -3.53 12.30 2.33
C CYS A 110 -2.12 11.90 1.95
N VAL A 111 -1.94 11.48 0.70
CA VAL A 111 -0.63 11.13 0.17
C VAL A 111 -0.18 12.09 -0.94
N ASN A 112 -0.88 13.20 -1.12
CA ASN A 112 -0.49 14.20 -2.12
C ASN A 112 0.85 14.81 -1.73
N PRO A 113 1.90 14.64 -2.54
CA PRO A 113 3.23 15.15 -2.17
C PRO A 113 3.25 16.66 -1.96
N SER A 114 2.36 17.40 -2.64
CA SER A 114 2.27 18.85 -2.48
C SER A 114 1.73 19.26 -1.11
N HIS A 115 1.07 18.36 -0.40
CA HIS A 115 0.53 18.58 0.94
C HIS A 115 1.48 18.13 2.05
N LEU A 116 2.65 17.64 1.68
CA LEU A 116 3.63 17.11 2.62
C LEU A 116 4.85 18.02 2.66
N GLU A 117 5.41 18.18 3.84
CA GLU A 117 6.57 19.05 4.04
C GLU A 117 7.58 18.36 4.95
N PRO A 118 8.86 18.25 4.54
CA PRO A 118 9.90 17.74 5.43
C PRO A 118 10.18 18.77 6.52
N VAL A 119 10.04 18.37 7.76
CA VAL A 119 10.27 19.25 8.92
C VAL A 119 11.04 18.46 9.98
N THR A 120 11.65 19.20 10.93
CA THR A 120 12.27 18.56 12.07
C THR A 120 11.19 17.99 12.98
N HIS A 121 11.57 17.02 13.80
CA HIS A 121 10.65 16.45 14.79
C HIS A 121 10.07 17.52 15.69
N ALA A 122 10.89 18.47 16.13
CA ALA A 122 10.45 19.54 17.01
C ALA A 122 9.35 20.40 16.35
N VAL A 123 9.52 20.73 15.06
CA VAL A 123 8.52 21.50 14.32
C VAL A 123 7.24 20.68 14.15
N ASN A 124 7.37 19.41 13.82
CA ASN A 124 6.23 18.53 13.62
C ASN A 124 5.39 18.40 14.89
N VAL A 125 6.04 18.18 16.02
CA VAL A 125 5.37 18.09 17.32
C VAL A 125 4.68 19.40 17.67
N ARG A 126 5.34 20.54 17.43
CA ARG A 126 4.79 21.86 17.72
C ARG A 126 3.52 22.12 16.89
N ARG A 127 3.54 21.76 15.60
CA ARG A 127 2.38 21.90 14.72
C ARG A 127 1.23 21.01 15.15
N GLY A 128 1.54 19.78 15.59
CA GLY A 128 0.54 18.85 16.08
C GLY A 128 -0.14 19.37 17.35
N ASN A 129 0.63 19.91 18.28
CA ASN A 129 0.09 20.45 19.51
C ASN A 129 -0.79 21.68 19.23
N ALA A 130 -0.39 22.50 18.30
CA ALA A 130 -1.17 23.67 17.92
C ALA A 130 -2.48 23.30 17.26
N GLY A 131 -2.51 22.15 16.64
CA GLY A 131 -3.70 21.67 15.97
C GLY A 131 -4.61 20.94 16.87
N ILE A 132 -4.52 20.63 17.86
CA ILE A 132 -5.33 19.97 18.63
C ILE A 132 -5.31 18.77 18.68
N HIS A 133 -4.82 18.61 18.71
CA HIS A 133 -4.57 17.63 18.68
C HIS A 133 -5.10 16.67 18.80
N ASN A 134 -5.25 16.93 18.84
CA ASN A 134 -5.58 16.06 19.03
C ASN A 134 -5.69 15.26 18.26
N ALA A 135 -5.66 15.53 17.85
CA ALA A 135 -5.91 14.75 16.92
C ALA A 135 -5.02 13.71 16.71
N ASN A 136 -4.66 13.38 17.07
CA ASN A 136 -3.90 12.39 16.67
C ASN A 136 -3.76 11.38 17.25
#